data_c2aa5a785b04d696640ca0808f26e2e3
#
_entry.id   c2aa5a785b04d696640ca0808f26e2e3
#
_cell.length_a   1.000
_cell.length_b   1.000
_cell.length_c   1.000
_cell.angle_alpha   90.00
_cell.angle_beta   90.00
_cell.angle_gamma   90.00
#
_symmetry.space_group_name_H-M   'P 1'
#
loop_
_entity.id
_entity.type
_entity.pdbx_description
1 polymer ?
#
loop_
_entity_poly.entity_id
_entity_poly.type
_entity_poly.pdbx_seq_one_letter_code
_entity_poly.pdbx_strand_id
1 'polypeptide(L)'
;MNANSTFCLVPRGRRLGSYRFLETLRAACIPVLLSNGWRLPFAEVIDWSEATLEADERLLLQVPEILNSVPAARVFAMRQQTQILYDRYLSSVEKIVDTTLEVNSIFYLGAFSKTNRNQFLILPQWFHFLKPFLGT
;
A
#
# COMPACT_ATOMS: atom_id res chain seq x y z
N MET A 1 -6.52 -17.51 -3.27
CA MET A 1 -5.23 -17.02 -3.82
C MET A 1 -4.21 -18.13 -3.73
N ASN A 2 -3.64 -18.50 -4.86
CA ASN A 2 -2.58 -19.51 -4.85
C ASN A 2 -1.31 -18.92 -4.24
N ALA A 3 -0.85 -19.51 -3.15
CA ALA A 3 0.39 -19.12 -2.46
C ALA A 3 1.66 -19.14 -3.35
N ASN A 4 1.51 -19.52 -4.60
CA ASN A 4 2.60 -19.71 -5.56
C ASN A 4 2.63 -18.66 -6.69
N SER A 5 1.76 -17.65 -6.65
CA SER A 5 1.74 -16.62 -7.68
C SER A 5 2.82 -15.56 -7.42
N THR A 6 3.53 -15.17 -8.46
CA THR A 6 4.55 -14.11 -8.39
C THR A 6 3.89 -12.72 -8.35
N PHE A 7 2.89 -12.50 -9.19
CA PHE A 7 2.13 -11.26 -9.28
C PHE A 7 0.68 -11.48 -8.94
N CYS A 8 0.10 -10.57 -8.18
CA CYS A 8 -1.31 -10.61 -7.80
C CYS A 8 -2.01 -9.32 -8.19
N LEU A 9 -3.02 -9.44 -9.01
CA LEU A 9 -3.81 -8.29 -9.42
C LEU A 9 -4.65 -7.76 -8.25
N VAL A 10 -4.56 -6.47 -8.03
CA VAL A 10 -5.30 -5.75 -7.00
C VAL A 10 -6.22 -4.74 -7.70
N PRO A 11 -7.40 -5.19 -8.15
CA PRO A 11 -8.35 -4.31 -8.80
C PRO A 11 -8.99 -3.35 -7.80
N ARG A 12 -9.47 -2.24 -8.32
CA ARG A 12 -10.27 -1.28 -7.58
C ARG A 12 -11.55 -1.94 -7.04
N GLY A 13 -11.88 -1.63 -5.78
CA GLY A 13 -13.17 -1.93 -5.20
C GLY A 13 -14.21 -0.81 -5.46
N ARG A 14 -15.32 -0.81 -4.74
CA ARG A 14 -16.32 0.28 -4.80
C ARG A 14 -15.74 1.64 -4.39
N ARG A 15 -14.73 1.61 -3.53
CA ARG A 15 -13.94 2.78 -3.12
C ARG A 15 -12.51 2.58 -3.58
N LEU A 16 -11.72 3.67 -3.60
CA LEU A 16 -10.28 3.56 -3.75
C LEU A 16 -9.75 2.76 -2.56
N GLY A 17 -9.08 1.67 -2.84
CA GLY A 17 -8.57 0.74 -1.84
C GLY A 17 -9.19 -0.66 -1.94
N SER A 18 -8.44 -1.64 -1.52
CA SER A 18 -8.86 -3.04 -1.57
C SER A 18 -8.23 -3.83 -0.43
N TYR A 19 -9.03 -4.68 0.23
CA TYR A 19 -8.54 -5.67 1.21
C TYR A 19 -7.52 -6.62 0.59
N ARG A 20 -7.63 -6.87 -0.71
CA ARG A 20 -6.69 -7.71 -1.46
C ARG A 20 -5.25 -7.22 -1.40
N PHE A 21 -5.04 -5.93 -1.21
CA PHE A 21 -3.69 -5.39 -1.09
C PHE A 21 -2.95 -6.01 0.09
N LEU A 22 -3.55 -6.02 1.28
CA LEU A 22 -2.94 -6.63 2.47
C LEU A 22 -2.81 -8.16 2.35
N GLU A 23 -3.82 -8.83 1.80
CA GLU A 23 -3.77 -10.26 1.53
C GLU A 23 -2.63 -10.61 0.57
N THR A 24 -2.42 -9.80 -0.44
CA THR A 24 -1.34 -9.95 -1.42
C THR A 24 0.03 -9.82 -0.77
N LEU A 25 0.23 -8.81 0.06
CA LEU A 25 1.47 -8.64 0.82
C LEU A 25 1.73 -9.80 1.76
N ARG A 26 0.70 -10.25 2.47
CA ARG A 26 0.79 -11.40 3.37
C ARG A 26 1.17 -12.70 2.65
N ALA A 27 0.71 -12.88 1.42
CA ALA A 27 1.02 -14.04 0.59
C ALA A 27 2.39 -13.96 -0.10
N ALA A 28 3.19 -12.93 0.15
CA ALA A 28 4.46 -12.67 -0.53
C ALA A 28 4.33 -12.56 -2.05
N CYS A 29 3.20 -12.06 -2.52
CA CYS A 29 2.92 -11.81 -3.92
C CYS A 29 3.13 -10.33 -4.22
N ILE A 30 3.70 -10.01 -5.38
CA ILE A 30 3.90 -8.61 -5.80
C ILE A 30 2.55 -8.03 -6.23
N PRO A 31 2.04 -6.99 -5.53
CA PRO A 31 0.79 -6.36 -5.92
C PRO A 31 0.92 -5.63 -7.26
N VAL A 32 0.01 -5.90 -8.17
CA VAL A 32 -0.18 -5.13 -9.40
C VAL A 32 -1.45 -4.31 -9.23
N LEU A 33 -1.29 -3.03 -9.02
CA LEU A 33 -2.37 -2.12 -8.70
C LEU A 33 -3.12 -1.71 -9.97
N LEU A 34 -4.41 -1.98 -10.00
CA LEU A 34 -5.33 -1.60 -11.07
C LEU A 34 -6.35 -0.58 -10.54
N SER A 35 -5.85 0.47 -9.93
CA SER A 35 -6.68 1.49 -9.31
C SER A 35 -6.01 2.85 -9.44
N ASN A 36 -6.39 3.59 -10.48
CA ASN A 36 -5.81 4.90 -10.75
C ASN A 36 -6.11 5.87 -9.60
N GLY A 37 -5.08 6.57 -9.15
CA GLY A 37 -5.19 7.57 -8.10
C GLY A 37 -5.34 7.03 -6.67
N TRP A 38 -5.16 5.71 -6.46
CA TRP A 38 -5.15 5.17 -5.11
C TRP A 38 -3.84 5.47 -4.39
N ARG A 39 -3.96 6.14 -3.25
CA ARG A 39 -2.83 6.36 -2.35
C ARG A 39 -2.71 5.21 -1.37
N LEU A 40 -1.59 4.53 -1.42
CA LEU A 40 -1.32 3.36 -0.60
C LEU A 40 -1.13 3.73 0.89
N PRO A 41 -1.37 2.78 1.81
CA PRO A 41 -1.19 3.01 3.23
C PRO A 41 0.25 3.44 3.56
N PHE A 42 0.39 4.42 4.44
CA PHE A 42 1.70 4.92 4.89
C PHE A 42 2.64 5.39 3.77
N ALA A 43 2.10 5.87 2.66
CA ALA A 43 2.88 6.37 1.54
C ALA A 43 3.80 7.54 1.91
N GLU A 44 3.58 8.15 3.06
CA GLU A 44 4.41 9.21 3.62
C GLU A 44 5.77 8.69 4.13
N VAL A 45 5.82 7.44 4.57
CA VAL A 45 7.02 6.80 5.15
C VAL A 45 7.48 5.57 4.38
N ILE A 46 6.62 5.01 3.51
CA ILE A 46 6.90 3.82 2.71
C ILE A 46 6.96 4.20 1.23
N ASP A 47 8.08 3.89 0.59
CA ASP A 47 8.18 3.92 -0.87
C ASP A 47 7.66 2.62 -1.47
N TRP A 48 6.40 2.63 -1.88
CA TRP A 48 5.75 1.46 -2.47
C TRP A 48 6.24 1.11 -3.87
N SER A 49 6.93 2.01 -4.56
CA SER A 49 7.47 1.75 -5.90
C SER A 49 8.46 0.58 -5.95
N GLU A 50 9.13 0.31 -4.82
CA GLU A 50 10.06 -0.81 -4.67
C GLU A 50 9.36 -2.17 -4.46
N ALA A 51 8.07 -2.16 -4.13
CA ALA A 51 7.33 -3.36 -3.76
C ALA A 51 6.10 -3.63 -4.64
N THR A 52 5.63 -2.65 -5.41
CA THR A 52 4.40 -2.75 -6.19
C THR A 52 4.61 -2.35 -7.64
N LEU A 53 3.72 -2.82 -8.51
CA LEU A 53 3.58 -2.35 -9.88
C LEU A 53 2.24 -1.64 -10.03
N GLU A 54 2.22 -0.60 -10.83
CA GLU A 54 1.00 0.10 -11.20
C GLU A 54 0.69 -0.11 -12.67
N ALA A 55 -0.58 -0.35 -12.97
CA ALA A 55 -1.07 -0.44 -14.34
C ALA A 55 -2.38 0.34 -14.46
N ASP A 56 -2.61 0.95 -15.61
CA ASP A 56 -3.84 1.71 -15.85
C ASP A 56 -5.05 0.76 -15.87
N GLU A 57 -6.02 0.99 -15.00
CA GLU A 57 -7.24 0.19 -14.90
C GLU A 57 -8.06 0.16 -16.20
N ARG A 58 -7.84 1.12 -17.10
CA ARG A 58 -8.48 1.22 -18.42
C ARG A 58 -7.78 0.39 -19.50
N LEU A 59 -6.54 -0.04 -19.24
CA LEU A 59 -5.66 -0.69 -20.23
C LEU A 59 -5.27 -2.10 -19.78
N LEU A 60 -6.24 -2.90 -19.37
CA LEU A 60 -6.02 -4.24 -18.80
C LEU A 60 -5.29 -5.18 -19.76
N LEU A 61 -5.45 -5.01 -21.07
CA LEU A 61 -4.78 -5.85 -22.09
C LEU A 61 -3.27 -5.65 -22.13
N GLN A 62 -2.76 -4.54 -21.59
CA GLN A 62 -1.33 -4.26 -21.52
C GLN A 62 -0.65 -4.90 -20.29
N VAL A 63 -1.42 -5.34 -19.31
CA VAL A 63 -0.89 -5.91 -18.07
C VAL A 63 0.07 -7.08 -18.29
N PRO A 64 -0.25 -8.09 -19.12
CA PRO A 64 0.68 -9.20 -19.38
C PRO A 64 2.02 -8.75 -19.94
N GLU A 65 2.03 -7.78 -20.84
CA GLU A 65 3.26 -7.21 -21.40
C GLU A 65 4.10 -6.49 -20.34
N ILE A 66 3.46 -5.69 -19.49
CA ILE A 66 4.11 -5.01 -18.37
C ILE A 66 4.76 -6.03 -17.45
N LEU A 67 4.05 -7.09 -17.07
CA LEU A 67 4.56 -8.12 -16.17
C LEU A 67 5.74 -8.90 -16.78
N ASN A 68 5.67 -9.22 -18.06
CA ASN A 68 6.73 -9.93 -18.77
C ASN A 68 7.98 -9.07 -18.97
N SER A 69 7.86 -7.75 -18.92
CA SER A 69 9.00 -6.84 -19.07
C SER A 69 9.84 -6.71 -17.79
N VAL A 70 9.36 -7.20 -16.64
CA VAL A 70 10.08 -7.07 -15.37
C VAL A 70 11.18 -8.11 -15.30
N PRO A 71 12.46 -7.71 -15.13
CA PRO A 71 13.58 -8.64 -15.00
C PRO A 71 13.43 -9.54 -13.77
N ALA A 72 13.92 -10.79 -13.86
CA ALA A 72 13.86 -11.76 -12.76
C ALA A 72 14.52 -11.27 -11.46
N ALA A 73 15.64 -10.56 -11.56
CA ALA A 73 16.32 -9.96 -10.41
C ALA A 73 15.44 -8.92 -9.71
N ARG A 74 14.72 -8.09 -10.48
CA ARG A 74 13.78 -7.11 -9.92
C ARG A 74 12.57 -7.78 -9.27
N VAL A 75 12.03 -8.83 -9.88
CA VAL A 75 10.94 -9.63 -9.29
C VAL A 75 11.34 -10.16 -7.92
N PHE A 76 12.53 -10.73 -7.81
CA PHE A 76 13.03 -11.24 -6.54
C PHE A 76 13.16 -10.14 -5.49
N ALA A 77 13.76 -9.01 -5.85
CA ALA A 77 13.92 -7.86 -4.96
C ALA A 77 12.55 -7.30 -4.50
N MET A 78 11.59 -7.18 -5.41
CA MET A 78 10.24 -6.71 -5.08
C MET A 78 9.52 -7.68 -4.14
N ARG A 79 9.64 -8.98 -4.33
CA ARG A 79 9.05 -9.97 -3.41
C ARG A 79 9.64 -9.88 -2.01
N GLN A 80 10.95 -9.72 -1.90
CA GLN A 80 11.59 -9.50 -0.61
C GLN A 80 11.08 -8.21 0.04
N GLN A 81 10.97 -7.14 -0.73
CA GLN A 81 10.53 -5.85 -0.23
C GLN A 81 9.06 -5.89 0.23
N THR A 82 8.18 -6.60 -0.46
CA THR A 82 6.79 -6.76 0.00
C THR A 82 6.73 -7.42 1.37
N GLN A 83 7.54 -8.43 1.61
CA GLN A 83 7.58 -9.12 2.91
C GLN A 83 8.17 -8.25 4.01
N ILE A 84 9.27 -7.56 3.74
CA ILE A 84 9.91 -6.65 4.70
C ILE A 84 8.92 -5.55 5.12
N LEU A 85 8.24 -4.93 4.17
CA LEU A 85 7.27 -3.87 4.46
C LEU A 85 6.05 -4.39 5.21
N TYR A 86 5.53 -5.57 4.83
CA TYR A 86 4.43 -6.19 5.55
C TYR A 86 4.80 -6.49 7.00
N ASP A 87 5.92 -7.17 7.22
CA ASP A 87 6.37 -7.56 8.56
C ASP A 87 6.69 -6.35 9.44
N ARG A 88 7.25 -5.30 8.84
CA ARG A 88 7.64 -4.11 9.59
C ARG A 88 6.46 -3.22 9.99
N TYR A 89 5.48 -3.04 9.10
CA TYR A 89 4.45 -2.02 9.27
C TYR A 89 3.03 -2.53 9.41
N LEU A 90 2.70 -3.69 8.84
CA LEU A 90 1.33 -4.13 8.61
C LEU A 90 0.99 -5.49 9.22
N SER A 91 1.94 -6.21 9.79
CA SER A 91 1.74 -7.60 10.25
C SER A 91 0.95 -7.72 11.55
N SER A 92 0.78 -6.64 12.31
CA SER A 92 -0.02 -6.62 13.53
C SER A 92 -0.74 -5.29 13.72
N VAL A 93 -1.81 -5.30 14.50
CA VAL A 93 -2.56 -4.08 14.86
C VAL A 93 -1.64 -3.09 15.59
N GLU A 94 -0.79 -3.58 16.48
CA GLU A 94 0.18 -2.77 17.23
C GLU A 94 1.12 -2.01 16.29
N LYS A 95 1.71 -2.69 15.31
CA LYS A 95 2.57 -2.05 14.30
C LYS A 95 1.84 -1.01 13.45
N ILE A 96 0.60 -1.29 13.09
CA ILE A 96 -0.24 -0.35 12.33
C ILE A 96 -0.52 0.90 13.16
N VAL A 97 -0.83 0.75 14.44
CA VAL A 97 -1.08 1.88 15.36
C VAL A 97 0.20 2.70 15.54
N ASP A 98 1.32 2.07 15.80
CA ASP A 98 2.61 2.73 15.99
C ASP A 98 3.00 3.54 14.75
N THR A 99 2.88 2.95 13.56
CA THR A 99 3.16 3.64 12.30
C THR A 99 2.20 4.80 12.07
N THR A 100 0.92 4.63 12.40
CA THR A 100 -0.08 5.69 12.30
C THR A 100 0.27 6.89 13.19
N LEU A 101 0.73 6.63 14.41
CA LEU A 101 1.16 7.68 15.34
C LEU A 101 2.43 8.38 14.82
N GLU A 102 3.36 7.64 14.26
CA GLU A 102 4.59 8.20 13.66
C GLU A 102 4.26 9.14 12.49
N VAL A 103 3.42 8.70 11.56
CA VAL A 103 2.96 9.52 10.43
C VAL A 103 2.24 10.77 10.92
N ASN A 104 1.35 10.65 11.89
CA ASN A 104 0.67 11.80 12.47
C ASN A 104 1.64 12.79 13.11
N SER A 105 2.66 12.31 13.81
CA SER A 105 3.70 13.17 14.40
C SER A 105 4.45 13.98 13.34
N ILE A 106 4.77 13.37 12.20
CA ILE A 106 5.40 14.04 11.06
C ILE A 106 4.48 15.14 10.50
N PHE A 107 3.17 14.87 10.38
CA PHE A 107 2.20 15.89 9.95
C PHE A 107 2.10 17.05 10.94
N TYR A 108 2.07 16.79 12.23
CA TYR A 108 2.03 17.83 13.26
C TYR A 108 3.28 18.71 13.24
N LEU A 109 4.46 18.13 13.12
CA LEU A 109 5.71 18.88 13.02
C LEU A 109 5.79 19.70 11.74
N GLY A 110 5.28 19.18 10.61
CA GLY A 110 5.17 19.91 9.34
C GLY A 110 4.12 21.03 9.38
N ALA A 111 3.04 20.86 10.14
CA ALA A 111 1.99 21.87 10.30
C ALA A 111 2.39 23.01 11.23
N PHE A 112 3.28 22.78 12.20
CA PHE A 112 3.86 23.85 13.04
C PHE A 112 4.72 24.83 12.25
N SER A 113 5.25 24.40 11.09
CA SER A 113 6.00 25.25 10.17
C SER A 113 5.11 26.11 9.27
N LYS A 114 3.83 25.83 9.15
CA LYS A 114 2.84 26.60 8.39
C LYS A 114 1.63 26.89 9.26
N THR A 115 1.60 28.07 9.82
CA THR A 115 0.51 28.63 10.62
C THR A 115 -0.85 28.47 9.94
N ASN A 116 -1.64 27.49 10.35
CA ASN A 116 -3.08 27.52 10.13
C ASN A 116 -3.83 26.78 11.24
N ARG A 117 -4.53 27.55 12.07
CA ARG A 117 -5.15 27.14 13.34
C ARG A 117 -6.39 26.25 13.21
N ASN A 118 -6.75 25.74 12.06
CA ASN A 118 -8.03 25.04 11.82
C ASN A 118 -7.91 23.68 11.13
N GLN A 119 -6.78 22.99 11.24
CA GLN A 119 -6.72 21.61 10.78
C GLN A 119 -6.96 20.66 11.93
N PHE A 120 -8.23 20.26 12.11
CA PHE A 120 -8.61 19.03 12.79
C PHE A 120 -7.86 17.85 12.15
N LEU A 121 -7.56 16.82 12.96
CA LEU A 121 -7.05 15.53 12.55
C LEU A 121 -7.73 15.06 11.25
N ILE A 122 -7.14 15.37 10.11
CA ILE A 122 -7.53 14.76 8.84
C ILE A 122 -6.86 13.41 8.83
N LEU A 123 -7.59 12.39 9.28
CA LEU A 123 -7.18 11.01 9.10
C LEU A 123 -6.98 10.78 7.60
N PRO A 124 -5.81 10.29 7.17
CA PRO A 124 -5.56 10.02 5.78
C PRO A 124 -6.66 9.11 5.20
N GLN A 125 -7.03 9.29 3.94
CA GLN A 125 -8.11 8.51 3.32
C GLN A 125 -7.92 6.99 3.45
N TRP A 126 -6.68 6.52 3.50
CA TRP A 126 -6.36 5.12 3.69
C TRP A 126 -6.65 4.60 5.10
N PHE A 127 -6.79 5.46 6.12
CA PHE A 127 -7.14 5.04 7.47
C PHE A 127 -8.52 4.36 7.53
N HIS A 128 -9.47 4.83 6.73
CA HIS A 128 -10.78 4.20 6.60
C HIS A 128 -10.70 2.76 6.05
N PHE A 129 -9.64 2.46 5.30
CA PHE A 129 -9.38 1.12 4.79
C PHE A 129 -8.89 0.15 5.89
N LEU A 130 -8.12 0.64 6.84
CA LEU A 130 -7.60 -0.17 7.94
C LEU A 130 -8.59 -0.34 9.11
N LYS A 131 -9.64 0.47 9.16
CA LYS A 131 -10.63 0.45 10.23
C LYS A 131 -11.21 -0.94 10.55
N PRO A 132 -11.55 -1.80 9.57
CA PRO A 132 -12.05 -3.14 9.86
C PRO A 132 -11.00 -4.08 10.46
N PHE A 133 -9.71 -3.84 10.22
CA PHE A 133 -8.61 -4.64 10.76
C PHE A 133 -8.24 -4.21 12.19
N LEU A 134 -8.67 -3.04 12.62
CA LEU A 134 -8.43 -2.52 13.96
C LEU A 134 -9.45 -3.00 15.00
N GLY A 135 -10.41 -3.86 14.63
CA GLY A 135 -11.22 -4.63 15.57
C GLY A 135 -12.29 -3.82 16.34
N THR A 136 -12.78 -2.76 15.78
CA THR A 136 -13.97 -2.06 16.33
C THR A 136 -15.03 -1.86 15.31
#